data_28b10de4eb493a02bab0f79e765c1234
#
_entry.id   28b10de4eb493a02bab0f79e765c1234
#
_cell.length_a   1.000
_cell.length_b   1.000
_cell.length_c   1.000
_cell.angle_alpha   90.00
_cell.angle_beta   90.00
_cell.angle_gamma   90.00
#
_symmetry.space_group_name_H-M   'P 1'
#
loop_
_entity.id
_entity.type
_entity.pdbx_description
1 polymer ?
#
loop_
_entity_poly.entity_id
_entity_poly.type
_entity_poly.pdbx_seq_one_letter_code
_entity_poly.pdbx_strand_id
1 'polypeptide(L)'
;MYLKERRWGQHKKPRFLSYCFLYMKKLVSCLYTLITLLLLSACCPGKDKVRIEGKFANINDAEFYAYSEDGAFNGIDTIKISDGKFTYERSLTAPTVLTLLYPNFTQTYIIAEPGHTIKIKGEASKIGEAEVTGTEQNEQLSDFRIKHVNDAPSNLRLAAAQFIREQPTTLAAVAVFRKYFANVQTPDATLALSLLDLLKKAQPRERAVNNLDTYFRPFFKNAEGQPLPTFKCQTLDGRTVTAETFKGKNLVIAFTATWQTDSRALLISLKRKLATLGGKWQCMVVSLDMNREALRTSIQNDSITYPVVCDAQAFNSPLVQKFGIHYVPSLLLVNAQGRILQRDVTKVDEARWWCSNTLYLPPYLNHH
;
A
#
# COMPACT_ATOMS: atom_id res chain seq x y z
N MET A 1 -51.87 75.13 -66.63
CA MET A 1 -51.20 73.97 -67.07
C MET A 1 -50.66 73.29 -65.81
N TYR A 2 -51.37 72.27 -65.29
CA TYR A 2 -51.15 71.62 -64.00
C TYR A 2 -50.38 70.32 -64.22
N LEU A 3 -49.21 70.18 -63.60
CA LEU A 3 -48.49 68.91 -63.51
C LEU A 3 -48.78 68.24 -62.15
N LYS A 4 -49.32 67.08 -62.25
CA LYS A 4 -49.74 66.21 -61.12
C LYS A 4 -48.59 65.32 -60.68
N GLU A 5 -48.00 65.58 -59.51
CA GLU A 5 -46.97 64.67 -58.91
C GLU A 5 -47.62 63.39 -58.45
N ARG A 6 -47.10 62.25 -58.88
CA ARG A 6 -47.48 60.93 -58.38
C ARG A 6 -46.58 60.57 -57.17
N ARG A 7 -47.17 60.40 -56.01
CA ARG A 7 -46.55 59.81 -54.85
C ARG A 7 -46.37 58.31 -55.06
N TRP A 8 -45.08 57.79 -54.96
CA TRP A 8 -44.80 56.38 -54.90
C TRP A 8 -45.14 55.86 -53.51
N GLY A 9 -45.96 54.80 -53.44
CA GLY A 9 -46.26 54.09 -52.22
C GLY A 9 -45.11 53.34 -51.62
N GLN A 10 -44.83 53.52 -50.35
CA GLN A 10 -43.90 52.73 -49.58
C GLN A 10 -44.41 51.27 -49.45
N HIS A 11 -43.77 50.33 -50.11
CA HIS A 11 -44.03 48.89 -49.85
C HIS A 11 -43.59 48.52 -48.46
N LYS A 12 -44.55 48.24 -47.53
CA LYS A 12 -44.27 47.56 -46.27
C LYS A 12 -43.71 46.19 -46.54
N LYS A 13 -42.42 45.96 -46.15
CA LYS A 13 -41.80 44.62 -46.17
C LYS A 13 -42.68 43.65 -45.33
N PRO A 14 -42.93 42.45 -45.86
CA PRO A 14 -43.83 41.52 -45.17
C PRO A 14 -43.18 41.08 -43.82
N ARG A 15 -43.92 41.33 -42.73
CA ARG A 15 -43.51 40.91 -41.36
C ARG A 15 -43.29 39.42 -41.22
N PHE A 16 -43.68 38.61 -42.19
CA PHE A 16 -43.55 37.19 -42.25
C PHE A 16 -42.06 36.70 -42.30
N LEU A 17 -41.19 37.39 -43.06
CA LEU A 17 -39.75 37.03 -43.13
C LEU A 17 -39.02 37.30 -41.80
N SER A 18 -39.43 38.28 -41.02
CA SER A 18 -38.81 38.61 -39.73
C SER A 18 -39.11 37.53 -38.66
N TYR A 19 -40.32 36.97 -38.68
CA TYR A 19 -40.69 35.87 -37.77
C TYR A 19 -39.99 34.57 -38.11
N CYS A 20 -39.82 34.21 -39.38
CA CYS A 20 -39.09 33.04 -39.83
C CYS A 20 -37.61 33.12 -39.42
N PHE A 21 -37.00 34.28 -39.52
CA PHE A 21 -35.58 34.48 -39.13
C PHE A 21 -35.37 34.40 -37.60
N LEU A 22 -36.35 34.87 -36.82
CA LEU A 22 -36.32 34.76 -35.36
C LEU A 22 -36.49 33.28 -34.89
N TYR A 23 -37.39 32.56 -35.57
CA TYR A 23 -37.61 31.12 -35.29
C TYR A 23 -36.40 30.28 -35.65
N MET A 24 -35.77 30.56 -36.80
CA MET A 24 -34.50 29.87 -37.20
C MET A 24 -33.37 30.15 -36.23
N LYS A 25 -33.20 31.39 -35.75
CA LYS A 25 -32.17 31.70 -34.72
C LYS A 25 -32.41 30.94 -33.41
N LYS A 26 -33.68 30.85 -32.97
CA LYS A 26 -34.04 30.06 -31.76
C LYS A 26 -33.79 28.56 -31.96
N LEU A 27 -34.12 28.01 -33.14
CA LEU A 27 -33.88 26.61 -33.46
C LEU A 27 -32.40 26.26 -33.53
N VAL A 28 -31.58 27.12 -34.13
CA VAL A 28 -30.12 26.98 -34.20
C VAL A 28 -29.52 27.12 -32.79
N SER A 29 -30.00 28.03 -31.95
CA SER A 29 -29.57 28.18 -30.57
C SER A 29 -29.92 26.95 -29.72
N CYS A 30 -31.14 26.40 -29.86
CA CYS A 30 -31.53 25.14 -29.19
C CYS A 30 -30.72 23.94 -29.69
N LEU A 31 -30.39 23.87 -30.96
CA LEU A 31 -29.57 22.82 -31.53
C LEU A 31 -28.12 22.90 -31.01
N TYR A 32 -27.56 24.13 -30.90
CA TYR A 32 -26.24 24.36 -30.31
C TYR A 32 -26.20 23.98 -28.82
N THR A 33 -27.22 24.34 -28.03
CA THR A 33 -27.31 23.93 -26.62
C THR A 33 -27.52 22.43 -26.46
N LEU A 34 -28.25 21.76 -27.34
CA LEU A 34 -28.43 20.32 -27.34
C LEU A 34 -27.13 19.59 -27.73
N ILE A 35 -26.38 20.08 -28.72
CA ILE A 35 -25.08 19.55 -29.13
C ILE A 35 -24.04 19.74 -28.02
N THR A 36 -24.00 20.90 -27.35
CA THR A 36 -23.11 21.13 -26.22
C THR A 36 -23.47 20.25 -25.03
N LEU A 37 -24.75 20.00 -24.74
CA LEU A 37 -25.17 19.06 -23.71
C LEU A 37 -24.77 17.60 -24.03
N LEU A 38 -24.91 17.17 -25.29
CA LEU A 38 -24.50 15.85 -25.78
C LEU A 38 -22.98 15.66 -25.75
N LEU A 39 -22.21 16.71 -26.03
CA LEU A 39 -20.74 16.66 -25.93
C LEU A 39 -20.24 16.59 -24.50
N LEU A 40 -20.96 17.17 -23.54
CA LEU A 40 -20.66 17.08 -22.11
C LEU A 40 -20.96 15.68 -21.51
N SER A 41 -21.92 14.96 -22.08
CA SER A 41 -22.25 13.59 -21.61
C SER A 41 -21.35 12.49 -22.18
N ALA A 42 -20.56 12.78 -23.21
CA ALA A 42 -19.66 11.80 -23.85
C ALA A 42 -18.32 11.61 -23.10
N CYS A 43 -18.04 12.40 -22.06
CA CYS A 43 -16.77 12.35 -21.31
C CYS A 43 -16.80 11.52 -20.03
N CYS A 44 -17.97 10.98 -19.61
CA CYS A 44 -18.01 10.10 -18.44
C CYS A 44 -17.65 8.66 -18.81
N PRO A 45 -16.77 8.01 -18.05
CA PRO A 45 -16.54 6.57 -18.22
C PRO A 45 -17.85 5.79 -17.96
N GLY A 46 -17.94 4.56 -18.51
CA GLY A 46 -19.06 3.67 -18.19
C GLY A 46 -19.21 3.49 -16.67
N LYS A 47 -20.43 3.21 -16.20
CA LYS A 47 -20.74 3.10 -14.75
C LYS A 47 -19.87 2.11 -13.99
N ASP A 48 -19.25 1.17 -14.68
CA ASP A 48 -18.36 0.12 -14.17
C ASP A 48 -16.87 0.43 -14.40
N LYS A 49 -16.52 1.60 -14.96
CA LYS A 49 -15.14 1.95 -15.29
C LYS A 49 -14.68 3.18 -14.53
N VAL A 50 -13.45 3.15 -14.08
CA VAL A 50 -12.71 4.35 -13.69
C VAL A 50 -11.84 4.79 -14.87
N ARG A 51 -11.75 6.09 -15.08
CA ARG A 51 -10.80 6.70 -16.03
C ARG A 51 -9.81 7.56 -15.24
N ILE A 52 -8.53 7.40 -15.53
CA ILE A 52 -7.47 8.24 -14.95
C ILE A 52 -6.76 8.96 -16.10
N GLU A 53 -6.76 10.28 -16.06
CA GLU A 53 -6.10 11.14 -17.01
C GLU A 53 -4.95 11.86 -16.34
N GLY A 54 -3.75 11.70 -16.86
CA GLY A 54 -2.54 12.33 -16.31
C GLY A 54 -1.90 13.32 -17.26
N LYS A 55 -1.34 14.38 -16.66
CA LYS A 55 -0.48 15.34 -17.36
C LYS A 55 0.69 15.72 -16.47
N PHE A 56 1.89 15.39 -16.94
CA PHE A 56 3.15 15.71 -16.27
C PHE A 56 4.00 16.64 -17.10
N ALA A 57 4.55 17.66 -16.47
CA ALA A 57 5.56 18.51 -17.09
C ALA A 57 6.95 17.84 -17.01
N ASN A 58 7.83 18.18 -17.96
CA ASN A 58 9.23 17.73 -17.99
C ASN A 58 9.41 16.20 -18.11
N ILE A 59 8.47 15.53 -18.77
CA ILE A 59 8.56 14.13 -19.17
C ILE A 59 7.90 13.97 -20.52
N ASN A 60 8.56 13.28 -21.45
CA ASN A 60 7.98 13.01 -22.78
C ASN A 60 7.36 11.61 -22.77
N ASP A 61 8.20 10.58 -22.76
CA ASP A 61 7.78 9.20 -22.79
C ASP A 61 8.25 8.49 -21.53
N ALA A 62 7.35 7.70 -20.92
CA ALA A 62 7.65 6.88 -19.75
C ALA A 62 6.63 5.75 -19.63
N GLU A 63 6.92 4.80 -18.75
CA GLU A 63 5.98 3.77 -18.34
C GLU A 63 5.74 3.87 -16.84
N PHE A 64 4.46 3.91 -16.45
CA PHE A 64 4.02 3.79 -15.06
C PHE A 64 3.33 2.45 -14.88
N TYR A 65 3.27 1.99 -13.67
CA TYR A 65 2.58 0.74 -13.33
C TYR A 65 1.41 1.01 -12.40
N ALA A 66 0.29 0.34 -12.65
CA ALA A 66 -0.90 0.43 -11.81
C ALA A 66 -1.25 -0.95 -11.28
N TYR A 67 -1.49 -1.06 -9.97
CA TYR A 67 -1.91 -2.31 -9.33
C TYR A 67 -2.78 -2.04 -8.11
N SER A 68 -3.48 -3.09 -7.66
CA SER A 68 -4.32 -3.05 -6.46
C SER A 68 -3.77 -4.02 -5.44
N GLU A 69 -3.31 -3.51 -4.29
CA GLU A 69 -2.82 -4.33 -3.19
C GLU A 69 -3.95 -5.04 -2.42
N ASP A 70 -5.18 -4.58 -2.57
CA ASP A 70 -6.36 -5.16 -1.92
C ASP A 70 -7.05 -6.25 -2.77
N GLY A 71 -6.48 -6.58 -3.94
CA GLY A 71 -6.99 -7.63 -4.81
C GLY A 71 -8.25 -7.25 -5.57
N ALA A 72 -8.50 -5.95 -5.83
CA ALA A 72 -9.61 -5.52 -6.69
C ALA A 72 -9.46 -6.06 -8.11
N PHE A 73 -8.24 -6.26 -8.57
CA PHE A 73 -7.87 -6.98 -9.78
C PHE A 73 -6.49 -7.62 -9.61
N ASN A 74 -6.20 -8.61 -10.43
CA ASN A 74 -4.93 -9.32 -10.44
C ASN A 74 -3.95 -8.70 -11.42
N GLY A 75 -2.66 -8.80 -11.11
CA GLY A 75 -1.56 -8.37 -11.96
C GLY A 75 -1.23 -6.87 -11.83
N ILE A 76 -0.34 -6.46 -12.72
CA ILE A 76 0.18 -5.08 -12.82
C ILE A 76 -0.10 -4.61 -14.23
N ASP A 77 -0.81 -3.50 -14.35
CA ASP A 77 -1.06 -2.86 -15.64
C ASP A 77 0.06 -1.86 -15.95
N THR A 78 0.51 -1.83 -17.19
CA THR A 78 1.48 -0.84 -17.69
C THR A 78 0.75 0.34 -18.30
N ILE A 79 1.04 1.55 -17.85
CA ILE A 79 0.49 2.81 -18.36
C ILE A 79 1.59 3.51 -19.14
N LYS A 80 1.39 3.65 -20.45
CA LYS A 80 2.32 4.38 -21.33
C LYS A 80 2.00 5.87 -21.32
N ILE A 81 3.03 6.67 -21.15
CA ILE A 81 2.98 8.14 -21.21
C ILE A 81 3.59 8.58 -22.52
N SER A 82 2.92 9.46 -23.21
CA SER A 82 3.40 10.09 -24.45
C SER A 82 3.15 11.59 -24.37
N ASP A 83 4.18 12.37 -24.71
CA ASP A 83 4.15 13.85 -24.59
C ASP A 83 3.67 14.33 -23.19
N GLY A 84 4.10 13.61 -22.14
CA GLY A 84 3.76 13.90 -20.76
C GLY A 84 2.31 13.62 -20.40
N LYS A 85 1.54 12.91 -21.23
CA LYS A 85 0.11 12.63 -21.02
C LYS A 85 -0.16 11.14 -21.06
N PHE A 86 -1.19 10.74 -20.32
CA PHE A 86 -1.74 9.38 -20.41
C PHE A 86 -3.24 9.36 -20.11
N THR A 87 -3.88 8.32 -20.58
CA THR A 87 -5.23 7.94 -20.18
C THR A 87 -5.21 6.45 -19.84
N TYR A 88 -5.73 6.10 -18.69
CA TYR A 88 -5.86 4.73 -18.22
C TYR A 88 -7.31 4.46 -17.82
N GLU A 89 -7.86 3.36 -18.29
CA GLU A 89 -9.21 2.92 -17.95
C GLU A 89 -9.18 1.50 -17.39
N ARG A 90 -9.95 1.28 -16.33
CA ARG A 90 -10.11 -0.04 -15.73
C ARG A 90 -11.54 -0.26 -15.30
N SER A 91 -12.09 -1.46 -15.60
CA SER A 91 -13.36 -1.89 -15.03
C SER A 91 -13.17 -2.32 -13.58
N LEU A 92 -14.01 -1.83 -12.70
CA LEU A 92 -14.00 -2.11 -11.27
C LEU A 92 -15.43 -2.36 -10.79
N THR A 93 -15.61 -3.34 -9.93
CA THR A 93 -16.92 -3.68 -9.34
C THR A 93 -17.25 -2.86 -8.11
N ALA A 94 -16.25 -2.25 -7.48
CA ALA A 94 -16.38 -1.40 -6.29
C ALA A 94 -15.21 -0.41 -6.22
N PRO A 95 -15.32 0.68 -5.46
CA PRO A 95 -14.19 1.54 -5.16
C PRO A 95 -13.01 0.77 -4.58
N THR A 96 -11.79 1.15 -4.93
CA THR A 96 -10.56 0.50 -4.48
C THR A 96 -9.41 1.48 -4.33
N VAL A 97 -8.41 1.11 -3.52
CA VAL A 97 -7.13 1.82 -3.48
C VAL A 97 -6.25 1.29 -4.61
N LEU A 98 -6.01 2.14 -5.59
CA LEU A 98 -5.10 1.89 -6.70
C LEU A 98 -3.73 2.49 -6.37
N THR A 99 -2.66 1.74 -6.58
CA THR A 99 -1.29 2.23 -6.46
C THR A 99 -0.73 2.51 -7.84
N LEU A 100 -0.33 3.75 -8.09
CA LEU A 100 0.52 4.12 -9.22
C LEU A 100 1.98 4.08 -8.78
N LEU A 101 2.78 3.26 -9.45
CA LEU A 101 4.22 3.14 -9.24
C LEU A 101 4.95 3.80 -10.41
N TYR A 102 5.81 4.74 -10.10
CA TYR A 102 6.63 5.49 -11.06
C TYR A 102 8.02 4.86 -11.23
N PRO A 103 8.77 5.18 -12.31
CA PRO A 103 10.08 4.61 -12.58
C PRO A 103 11.14 4.82 -11.50
N ASN A 104 10.98 5.86 -10.68
CA ASN A 104 11.84 6.16 -9.52
C ASN A 104 11.38 5.45 -8.24
N PHE A 105 10.48 4.46 -8.34
CA PHE A 105 9.84 3.73 -7.24
C PHE A 105 8.97 4.56 -6.29
N THR A 106 8.73 5.84 -6.61
CA THR A 106 7.73 6.64 -5.88
C THR A 106 6.33 6.08 -6.16
N GLN A 107 5.47 6.13 -5.15
CA GLN A 107 4.09 5.65 -5.24
C GLN A 107 3.09 6.75 -4.95
N THR A 108 2.01 6.77 -5.72
CA THR A 108 0.83 7.60 -5.45
C THR A 108 -0.38 6.69 -5.30
N TYR A 109 -1.08 6.82 -4.17
CA TYR A 109 -2.35 6.13 -3.95
C TYR A 109 -3.49 6.97 -4.51
N ILE A 110 -4.39 6.30 -5.21
CA ILE A 110 -5.59 6.88 -5.84
C ILE A 110 -6.79 6.07 -5.40
N ILE A 111 -7.85 6.75 -5.02
CA ILE A 111 -9.13 6.10 -4.78
C ILE A 111 -9.84 6.00 -6.12
N ALA A 112 -9.79 4.80 -6.71
CA ALA A 112 -10.41 4.50 -7.99
C ALA A 112 -11.88 4.16 -7.78
N GLU A 113 -12.77 5.08 -8.15
CA GLU A 113 -14.21 4.97 -8.00
C GLU A 113 -14.85 4.71 -9.38
N PRO A 114 -15.60 3.60 -9.57
CA PRO A 114 -16.30 3.32 -10.82
C PRO A 114 -17.23 4.49 -11.21
N GLY A 115 -17.28 4.81 -12.51
CA GLY A 115 -18.10 5.91 -13.05
C GLY A 115 -17.43 7.29 -12.96
N HIS A 116 -16.22 7.40 -12.37
CA HIS A 116 -15.55 8.70 -12.19
C HIS A 116 -14.32 8.83 -13.08
N THR A 117 -14.01 10.08 -13.42
CA THR A 117 -12.74 10.47 -14.07
C THR A 117 -11.86 11.17 -13.07
N ILE A 118 -10.68 10.61 -12.84
CA ILE A 118 -9.66 11.14 -11.94
C ILE A 118 -8.61 11.85 -12.79
N LYS A 119 -8.18 13.02 -12.36
CA LYS A 119 -7.17 13.81 -13.06
C LYS A 119 -5.92 13.94 -12.20
N ILE A 120 -4.76 13.71 -12.81
CA ILE A 120 -3.46 13.82 -12.15
C ILE A 120 -2.65 14.87 -12.89
N LYS A 121 -2.11 15.83 -12.15
CA LYS A 121 -1.21 16.86 -12.68
C LYS A 121 0.01 16.98 -11.80
N GLY A 122 1.18 17.09 -12.40
CA GLY A 122 2.41 17.24 -11.66
C GLY A 122 3.61 17.56 -12.52
N GLU A 123 4.77 17.52 -11.91
CA GLU A 123 6.06 17.69 -12.54
C GLU A 123 6.88 16.40 -12.32
N ALA A 124 7.62 15.95 -13.35
CA ALA A 124 8.37 14.70 -13.28
C ALA A 124 9.41 14.68 -12.15
N SER A 125 10.03 15.84 -11.85
CA SER A 125 11.00 16.01 -10.76
C SER A 125 10.38 15.86 -9.37
N LYS A 126 9.04 16.08 -9.25
CA LYS A 126 8.28 16.08 -8.01
C LYS A 126 7.02 15.21 -8.11
N ILE A 127 7.15 14.09 -8.77
CA ILE A 127 6.02 13.24 -9.13
C ILE A 127 5.21 12.76 -7.91
N GLY A 128 5.85 12.59 -6.75
CA GLY A 128 5.20 12.27 -5.49
C GLY A 128 4.31 13.37 -4.92
N GLU A 129 4.46 14.62 -5.43
CA GLU A 129 3.65 15.79 -5.05
C GLU A 129 2.52 16.07 -6.05
N ALA A 130 2.33 15.21 -7.06
CA ALA A 130 1.33 15.40 -8.10
C ALA A 130 -0.08 15.60 -7.50
N GLU A 131 -0.78 16.61 -7.98
CA GLU A 131 -2.16 16.89 -7.60
C GLU A 131 -3.11 15.86 -8.21
N VAL A 132 -4.01 15.30 -7.41
CA VAL A 132 -5.01 14.32 -7.83
C VAL A 132 -6.39 14.87 -7.50
N THR A 133 -7.26 14.99 -8.51
CA THR A 133 -8.60 15.57 -8.40
C THR A 133 -9.65 14.69 -9.09
N GLY A 134 -10.92 15.01 -8.94
CA GLY A 134 -12.04 14.37 -9.62
C GLY A 134 -12.95 13.54 -8.70
N THR A 135 -12.52 13.27 -7.48
CA THR A 135 -13.39 12.80 -6.39
C THR A 135 -12.93 13.39 -5.07
N GLU A 136 -13.86 13.55 -4.14
CA GLU A 136 -13.58 14.16 -2.83
C GLU A 136 -12.44 13.45 -2.08
N GLN A 137 -12.42 12.12 -2.08
CA GLN A 137 -11.37 11.37 -1.40
C GLN A 137 -9.98 11.57 -2.03
N ASN A 138 -9.89 11.72 -3.35
CA ASN A 138 -8.63 12.01 -4.03
C ASN A 138 -8.13 13.43 -3.75
N GLU A 139 -9.05 14.41 -3.70
CA GLU A 139 -8.73 15.78 -3.34
C GLU A 139 -8.23 15.87 -1.89
N GLN A 140 -8.90 15.23 -0.95
CA GLN A 140 -8.46 15.13 0.45
C GLN A 140 -7.06 14.49 0.61
N LEU A 141 -6.77 13.41 -0.14
CA LEU A 141 -5.44 12.78 -0.15
C LEU A 141 -4.38 13.70 -0.75
N SER A 142 -4.73 14.44 -1.79
CA SER A 142 -3.85 15.39 -2.46
C SER A 142 -3.51 16.55 -1.54
N ASP A 143 -4.52 17.17 -0.93
CA ASP A 143 -4.38 18.27 0.03
C ASP A 143 -3.55 17.85 1.24
N PHE A 144 -3.83 16.66 1.81
CA PHE A 144 -3.02 16.12 2.90
C PHE A 144 -1.55 16.01 2.51
N ARG A 145 -1.27 15.42 1.34
CA ARG A 145 0.10 15.19 0.87
C ARG A 145 0.86 16.50 0.62
N ILE A 146 0.22 17.45 -0.05
CA ILE A 146 0.81 18.76 -0.37
C ILE A 146 1.05 19.57 0.90
N LYS A 147 0.08 19.59 1.81
CA LYS A 147 0.17 20.32 3.08
C LYS A 147 1.34 19.83 3.95
N HIS A 148 1.61 18.53 3.94
CA HIS A 148 2.56 17.89 4.83
C HIS A 148 3.88 17.46 4.16
N VAL A 149 4.14 17.92 2.93
CA VAL A 149 5.32 17.51 2.13
C VAL A 149 6.66 17.85 2.81
N ASN A 150 6.70 18.94 3.57
CA ASN A 150 7.90 19.42 4.25
C ASN A 150 7.91 19.09 5.76
N ASP A 151 6.95 18.32 6.25
CA ASP A 151 6.89 17.99 7.67
C ASP A 151 7.98 16.99 8.06
N ALA A 152 8.52 17.17 9.26
CA ALA A 152 9.39 16.16 9.85
C ALA A 152 8.63 14.81 9.98
N PRO A 153 9.30 13.66 9.86
CA PRO A 153 8.65 12.35 9.88
C PRO A 153 7.74 12.08 11.09
N SER A 154 8.10 12.62 12.26
CA SER A 154 7.27 12.53 13.48
C SER A 154 5.96 13.31 13.34
N ASN A 155 6.02 14.56 12.82
CA ASN A 155 4.85 15.41 12.64
C ASN A 155 3.93 14.87 11.55
N LEU A 156 4.51 14.41 10.44
CA LEU A 156 3.77 13.75 9.36
C LEU A 156 3.02 12.51 9.87
N ARG A 157 3.64 11.70 10.74
CA ARG A 157 2.99 10.52 11.34
C ARG A 157 1.82 10.92 12.25
N LEU A 158 1.96 11.98 13.05
CA LEU A 158 0.87 12.49 13.88
C LEU A 158 -0.27 13.05 13.03
N ALA A 159 0.03 13.81 11.98
CA ALA A 159 -0.97 14.33 11.04
C ALA A 159 -1.70 13.19 10.31
N ALA A 160 -0.98 12.15 9.88
CA ALA A 160 -1.57 10.97 9.26
C ALA A 160 -2.49 10.20 10.23
N ALA A 161 -2.09 10.07 11.50
CA ALA A 161 -2.94 9.46 12.53
C ALA A 161 -4.21 10.27 12.77
N GLN A 162 -4.10 11.61 12.77
CA GLN A 162 -5.25 12.50 12.91
C GLN A 162 -6.20 12.38 11.72
N PHE A 163 -5.68 12.40 10.49
CA PHE A 163 -6.48 12.19 9.27
C PHE A 163 -7.32 10.90 9.34
N ILE A 164 -6.70 9.79 9.77
CA ILE A 164 -7.40 8.50 9.91
C ILE A 164 -8.50 8.57 10.97
N ARG A 165 -8.26 9.26 12.10
CA ARG A 165 -9.26 9.42 13.17
C ARG A 165 -10.45 10.28 12.76
N GLU A 166 -10.22 11.28 11.93
CA GLU A 166 -11.27 12.19 11.42
C GLU A 166 -12.14 11.53 10.36
N GLN A 167 -11.56 10.63 9.54
CA GLN A 167 -12.25 10.03 8.40
C GLN A 167 -12.14 8.50 8.36
N PRO A 168 -12.42 7.78 9.45
CA PRO A 168 -12.14 6.34 9.56
C PRO A 168 -13.00 5.47 8.62
N THR A 169 -14.03 6.03 7.98
CA THR A 169 -14.96 5.33 7.07
C THR A 169 -14.56 5.43 5.61
N THR A 170 -13.45 6.10 5.27
CA THR A 170 -13.04 6.39 3.89
C THR A 170 -11.90 5.47 3.42
N LEU A 171 -11.82 5.20 2.12
CA LEU A 171 -10.66 4.55 1.51
C LEU A 171 -9.42 5.46 1.52
N ALA A 172 -9.60 6.76 1.59
CA ALA A 172 -8.51 7.71 1.79
C ALA A 172 -7.77 7.44 3.11
N ALA A 173 -8.50 7.17 4.20
CA ALA A 173 -7.89 6.78 5.48
C ALA A 173 -7.13 5.45 5.38
N VAL A 174 -7.62 4.50 4.59
CA VAL A 174 -6.93 3.23 4.30
C VAL A 174 -5.62 3.48 3.55
N ALA A 175 -5.64 4.34 2.54
CA ALA A 175 -4.44 4.72 1.78
C ALA A 175 -3.40 5.44 2.65
N VAL A 176 -3.84 6.35 3.53
CA VAL A 176 -2.97 7.04 4.50
C VAL A 176 -2.37 6.04 5.50
N PHE A 177 -3.18 5.12 6.04
CA PHE A 177 -2.68 4.06 6.92
C PHE A 177 -1.60 3.22 6.22
N ARG A 178 -1.86 2.77 5.00
CA ARG A 178 -0.92 1.97 4.22
C ARG A 178 0.41 2.68 4.03
N LYS A 179 0.37 3.96 3.64
CA LYS A 179 1.57 4.74 3.34
C LYS A 179 2.41 5.06 4.57
N TYR A 180 1.78 5.43 5.68
CA TYR A 180 2.49 6.03 6.82
C TYR A 180 2.62 5.13 8.05
N PHE A 181 1.93 3.96 8.05
CA PHE A 181 1.99 3.01 9.17
C PHE A 181 2.33 1.59 8.73
N ALA A 182 1.85 1.12 7.57
CA ALA A 182 2.09 -0.23 7.09
C ALA A 182 3.41 -0.36 6.31
N ASN A 183 3.63 0.47 5.30
CA ASN A 183 4.77 0.40 4.38
C ASN A 183 5.95 1.28 4.87
N VAL A 184 6.32 1.15 6.15
CA VAL A 184 7.43 1.90 6.75
C VAL A 184 8.42 0.94 7.42
N GLN A 185 9.70 1.29 7.41
CA GLN A 185 10.76 0.43 7.96
C GLN A 185 10.64 0.21 9.47
N THR A 186 10.28 1.26 10.22
CA THR A 186 10.16 1.22 11.68
C THR A 186 8.79 1.74 12.11
N PRO A 187 7.75 0.87 12.06
CA PRO A 187 6.41 1.28 12.45
C PRO A 187 6.29 1.47 13.96
N ASP A 188 5.53 2.49 14.37
CA ASP A 188 4.99 2.54 15.73
C ASP A 188 3.85 1.51 15.83
N ALA A 189 4.19 0.31 16.27
CA ALA A 189 3.26 -0.82 16.29
C ALA A 189 2.04 -0.58 17.18
N THR A 190 2.19 0.13 18.30
CA THR A 190 1.09 0.44 19.20
C THR A 190 0.09 1.38 18.56
N LEU A 191 0.59 2.46 17.96
CA LEU A 191 -0.24 3.41 17.24
C LEU A 191 -0.86 2.75 16.01
N ALA A 192 -0.09 1.99 15.22
CA ALA A 192 -0.59 1.30 14.05
C ALA A 192 -1.73 0.30 14.39
N LEU A 193 -1.59 -0.49 15.46
CA LEU A 193 -2.65 -1.39 15.91
C LEU A 193 -3.91 -0.62 16.32
N SER A 194 -3.77 0.48 17.04
CA SER A 194 -4.93 1.29 17.47
C SER A 194 -5.70 1.90 16.28
N LEU A 195 -4.97 2.37 15.26
CA LEU A 195 -5.57 2.90 14.04
C LEU A 195 -6.20 1.79 13.18
N LEU A 196 -5.57 0.62 13.11
CA LEU A 196 -6.12 -0.53 12.40
C LEU A 196 -7.41 -1.04 13.06
N ASP A 197 -7.47 -1.05 14.40
CA ASP A 197 -8.69 -1.36 15.15
C ASP A 197 -9.81 -0.34 14.85
N LEU A 198 -9.47 0.94 14.77
CA LEU A 198 -10.42 1.99 14.41
C LEU A 198 -10.98 1.78 12.99
N LEU A 199 -10.09 1.57 11.99
CA LEU A 199 -10.50 1.30 10.61
C LEU A 199 -11.37 0.05 10.53
N LYS A 200 -10.98 -1.03 11.20
CA LYS A 200 -11.75 -2.29 11.23
C LYS A 200 -13.13 -2.12 11.83
N LYS A 201 -13.25 -1.34 12.90
CA LYS A 201 -14.52 -1.01 13.52
C LYS A 201 -15.41 -0.16 12.61
N ALA A 202 -14.82 0.84 11.93
CA ALA A 202 -15.54 1.76 11.05
C ALA A 202 -15.95 1.11 9.72
N GLN A 203 -15.13 0.19 9.20
CA GLN A 203 -15.27 -0.44 7.88
C GLN A 203 -15.14 -1.98 7.98
N PRO A 204 -16.03 -2.69 8.71
CA PRO A 204 -15.85 -4.11 9.02
C PRO A 204 -15.93 -5.04 7.79
N ARG A 205 -16.58 -4.58 6.72
CA ARG A 205 -16.77 -5.35 5.48
C ARG A 205 -15.83 -4.91 4.36
N GLU A 206 -15.09 -3.81 4.57
CA GLU A 206 -14.19 -3.30 3.54
C GLU A 206 -13.03 -4.26 3.30
N ARG A 207 -12.85 -4.68 2.04
CA ARG A 207 -11.83 -5.65 1.63
C ARG A 207 -10.42 -5.12 1.90
N ALA A 208 -10.15 -3.86 1.57
CA ALA A 208 -8.85 -3.25 1.77
C ALA A 208 -8.45 -3.22 3.26
N VAL A 209 -9.40 -2.93 4.16
CA VAL A 209 -9.19 -2.98 5.62
C VAL A 209 -8.96 -4.40 6.11
N ASN A 210 -9.75 -5.37 5.60
CA ASN A 210 -9.60 -6.77 5.97
C ASN A 210 -8.25 -7.34 5.55
N ASN A 211 -7.76 -6.97 4.37
CA ASN A 211 -6.44 -7.38 3.88
C ASN A 211 -5.33 -6.75 4.71
N LEU A 212 -5.41 -5.45 5.03
CA LEU A 212 -4.48 -4.80 5.95
C LEU A 212 -4.46 -5.47 7.32
N ASP A 213 -5.62 -5.80 7.87
CA ASP A 213 -5.75 -6.46 9.16
C ASP A 213 -5.10 -7.86 9.15
N THR A 214 -5.41 -8.65 8.15
CA THR A 214 -4.88 -10.01 8.01
C THR A 214 -3.36 -10.02 7.85
N TYR A 215 -2.83 -9.09 7.04
CA TYR A 215 -1.42 -9.06 6.70
C TYR A 215 -0.55 -8.36 7.76
N PHE A 216 -0.97 -7.18 8.24
CA PHE A 216 -0.13 -6.35 9.10
C PHE A 216 -0.37 -6.54 10.60
N ARG A 217 -1.56 -7.00 11.04
CA ARG A 217 -1.79 -7.23 12.47
C ARG A 217 -0.81 -8.21 13.10
N PRO A 218 -0.49 -9.38 12.51
CA PRO A 218 0.54 -10.26 13.04
C PRO A 218 1.91 -9.58 13.08
N PHE A 219 2.25 -8.80 12.06
CA PHE A 219 3.50 -8.04 12.01
C PHE A 219 3.61 -7.06 13.18
N PHE A 220 2.60 -6.22 13.41
CA PHE A 220 2.59 -5.25 14.50
C PHE A 220 2.55 -5.91 15.90
N LYS A 221 1.82 -7.01 16.05
CA LYS A 221 1.79 -7.78 17.30
C LYS A 221 3.13 -8.42 17.64
N ASN A 222 3.99 -8.63 16.66
CA ASN A 222 5.34 -9.17 16.81
C ASN A 222 6.42 -8.10 16.63
N ALA A 223 6.11 -6.83 16.84
CA ALA A 223 7.10 -5.75 16.80
C ALA A 223 8.09 -5.85 17.97
N GLU A 224 9.20 -5.14 17.85
CA GLU A 224 10.21 -5.04 18.92
C GLU A 224 9.57 -4.55 20.23
N GLY A 225 9.97 -5.13 21.35
CA GLY A 225 9.39 -4.88 22.67
C GLY A 225 8.12 -5.66 22.99
N GLN A 226 7.43 -6.23 22.02
CA GLN A 226 6.23 -7.04 22.25
C GLN A 226 6.58 -8.44 22.81
N PRO A 227 5.67 -9.09 23.56
CA PRO A 227 5.89 -10.45 23.99
C PRO A 227 5.87 -11.42 22.81
N LEU A 228 6.73 -12.44 22.88
CA LEU A 228 6.69 -13.56 21.93
C LEU A 228 5.32 -14.23 21.99
N PRO A 229 4.62 -14.41 20.86
CA PRO A 229 3.34 -15.09 20.87
C PRO A 229 3.49 -16.57 21.30
N THR A 230 2.51 -17.07 21.99
CA THR A 230 2.45 -18.51 22.31
C THR A 230 2.34 -19.34 21.04
N PHE A 231 3.10 -20.42 20.97
CA PHE A 231 3.02 -21.36 19.86
C PHE A 231 3.23 -22.79 20.36
N LYS A 232 2.76 -23.76 19.58
CA LYS A 232 3.01 -25.19 19.76
C LYS A 232 3.18 -25.80 18.37
N CYS A 233 4.30 -26.42 18.11
CA CYS A 233 4.59 -27.05 16.81
C CYS A 233 5.42 -28.33 17.02
N GLN A 234 5.49 -29.16 15.96
CA GLN A 234 6.33 -30.34 15.93
C GLN A 234 7.55 -30.08 15.07
N THR A 235 8.70 -30.55 15.57
CA THR A 235 9.95 -30.55 14.82
C THR A 235 9.98 -31.69 13.80
N LEU A 236 10.91 -31.62 12.86
CA LEU A 236 11.12 -32.69 11.85
C LEU A 236 11.42 -34.05 12.48
N ASP A 237 12.00 -34.08 13.67
CA ASP A 237 12.32 -35.32 14.43
C ASP A 237 11.17 -35.72 15.36
N GLY A 238 10.01 -35.09 15.27
CA GLY A 238 8.78 -35.45 15.98
C GLY A 238 8.64 -34.90 17.40
N ARG A 239 9.60 -34.12 17.90
CA ARG A 239 9.50 -33.49 19.21
C ARG A 239 8.51 -32.32 19.17
N THR A 240 7.79 -32.10 20.27
CA THR A 240 6.97 -30.90 20.44
C THR A 240 7.80 -29.77 21.03
N VAL A 241 7.73 -28.60 20.43
CA VAL A 241 8.31 -27.35 20.94
C VAL A 241 7.22 -26.28 21.13
N THR A 242 7.38 -25.50 22.17
CA THR A 242 6.46 -24.41 22.53
C THR A 242 7.28 -23.18 22.92
N ALA A 243 6.64 -22.03 23.09
CA ALA A 243 7.31 -20.84 23.63
C ALA A 243 7.94 -21.10 25.00
N GLU A 244 7.31 -21.92 25.86
CA GLU A 244 7.81 -22.30 27.18
C GLU A 244 9.08 -23.15 27.13
N THR A 245 9.33 -23.89 26.03
CA THR A 245 10.55 -24.68 25.81
C THR A 245 11.81 -23.80 25.89
N PHE A 246 11.69 -22.53 25.55
CA PHE A 246 12.79 -21.57 25.46
C PHE A 246 12.82 -20.55 26.60
N LYS A 247 11.93 -20.67 27.59
CA LYS A 247 11.81 -19.72 28.69
C LYS A 247 13.11 -19.61 29.51
N GLY A 248 13.45 -18.39 29.90
CA GLY A 248 14.63 -18.10 30.72
C GLY A 248 15.95 -18.05 29.94
N LYS A 249 15.92 -18.23 28.63
CA LYS A 249 17.09 -18.06 27.73
C LYS A 249 16.75 -17.13 26.58
N ASN A 250 17.77 -16.48 26.07
CA ASN A 250 17.61 -15.75 24.80
C ASN A 250 17.34 -16.74 23.67
N LEU A 251 16.47 -16.39 22.76
CA LEU A 251 16.07 -17.24 21.63
C LEU A 251 16.26 -16.49 20.31
N VAL A 252 16.82 -17.18 19.33
CA VAL A 252 16.75 -16.77 17.93
C VAL A 252 15.89 -17.75 17.18
N ILE A 253 14.87 -17.24 16.48
CA ILE A 253 14.06 -18.01 15.54
C ILE A 253 14.51 -17.63 14.13
N ALA A 254 15.02 -18.61 13.38
CA ALA A 254 15.47 -18.43 12.00
C ALA A 254 14.40 -18.95 11.05
N PHE A 255 13.81 -18.07 10.25
CA PHE A 255 12.89 -18.40 9.17
C PHE A 255 13.70 -18.55 7.88
N THR A 256 13.64 -19.71 7.26
CA THR A 256 14.50 -20.07 6.13
C THR A 256 13.77 -20.93 5.11
N ALA A 257 14.38 -21.09 3.91
CA ALA A 257 13.91 -22.03 2.91
C ALA A 257 15.10 -22.49 2.05
N THR A 258 15.16 -23.77 1.66
CA THR A 258 16.25 -24.30 0.84
C THR A 258 16.28 -23.74 -0.57
N TRP A 259 15.12 -23.29 -1.10
CA TRP A 259 15.00 -22.64 -2.40
C TRP A 259 15.52 -21.19 -2.41
N GLN A 260 15.82 -20.62 -1.22
CA GLN A 260 16.36 -19.27 -1.09
C GLN A 260 17.87 -19.38 -0.72
N THR A 261 18.74 -19.00 -1.64
CA THR A 261 20.20 -19.19 -1.54
C THR A 261 20.79 -18.59 -0.27
N ASP A 262 20.35 -17.40 0.14
CA ASP A 262 20.88 -16.70 1.32
C ASP A 262 20.50 -17.38 2.64
N SER A 263 19.46 -18.22 2.65
CA SER A 263 19.00 -18.96 3.83
C SER A 263 20.08 -19.90 4.36
N ARG A 264 20.77 -20.61 3.46
CA ARG A 264 21.86 -21.50 3.84
C ARG A 264 23.04 -20.74 4.43
N ALA A 265 23.43 -19.64 3.79
CA ALA A 265 24.52 -18.78 4.28
C ALA A 265 24.19 -18.20 5.66
N LEU A 266 22.93 -17.74 5.86
CA LEU A 266 22.44 -17.28 7.15
C LEU A 266 22.55 -18.36 8.23
N LEU A 267 22.08 -19.59 7.98
CA LEU A 267 22.13 -20.68 8.96
C LEU A 267 23.55 -21.06 9.35
N ILE A 268 24.48 -21.13 8.39
CA ILE A 268 25.91 -21.43 8.64
C ILE A 268 26.54 -20.31 9.49
N SER A 269 26.25 -19.04 9.15
CA SER A 269 26.76 -17.89 9.90
C SER A 269 26.15 -17.84 11.31
N LEU A 270 24.86 -18.14 11.45
CA LEU A 270 24.16 -18.24 12.73
C LEU A 270 24.77 -19.33 13.62
N LYS A 271 25.04 -20.53 13.06
CA LYS A 271 25.68 -21.63 13.78
C LYS A 271 27.04 -21.22 14.34
N ARG A 272 27.87 -20.54 13.52
CA ARG A 272 29.19 -20.05 13.96
C ARG A 272 29.04 -19.02 15.09
N LYS A 273 28.11 -18.05 14.92
CA LYS A 273 27.85 -17.02 15.92
C LYS A 273 27.39 -17.59 17.25
N LEU A 274 26.43 -18.51 17.24
CA LEU A 274 25.90 -19.14 18.46
C LEU A 274 26.96 -19.93 19.22
N ALA A 275 27.91 -20.55 18.53
CA ALA A 275 29.04 -21.22 19.16
C ALA A 275 29.91 -20.26 19.97
N THR A 276 30.06 -19.00 19.56
CA THR A 276 30.82 -17.98 20.29
C THR A 276 30.08 -17.39 21.50
N LEU A 277 28.77 -17.62 21.61
CA LEU A 277 27.92 -17.03 22.66
C LEU A 277 27.77 -17.90 23.92
N GLY A 278 28.50 -19.03 23.98
CA GLY A 278 28.63 -19.85 25.21
C GLY A 278 27.31 -20.39 25.75
N GLY A 279 26.37 -20.76 24.89
CA GLY A 279 25.09 -21.37 25.30
C GLY A 279 24.07 -20.41 25.91
N LYS A 280 24.33 -19.10 25.91
CA LYS A 280 23.37 -18.05 26.38
C LYS A 280 22.16 -17.89 25.45
N TRP A 281 22.28 -18.35 24.20
CA TRP A 281 21.25 -18.28 23.20
C TRP A 281 20.82 -19.67 22.77
N GLN A 282 19.51 -19.87 22.64
CA GLN A 282 18.91 -21.02 21.99
C GLN A 282 18.52 -20.65 20.56
N CYS A 283 18.36 -21.66 19.70
CA CYS A 283 17.94 -21.46 18.32
C CYS A 283 16.79 -22.41 17.99
N MET A 284 15.84 -21.94 17.21
CA MET A 284 14.84 -22.72 16.52
C MET A 284 14.83 -22.31 15.05
N VAL A 285 14.75 -23.27 14.14
CA VAL A 285 14.60 -23.01 12.71
C VAL A 285 13.17 -23.31 12.30
N VAL A 286 12.54 -22.38 11.61
CA VAL A 286 11.24 -22.55 10.93
C VAL A 286 11.50 -22.54 9.44
N SER A 287 11.32 -23.68 8.80
CA SER A 287 11.55 -23.83 7.37
C SER A 287 10.23 -23.67 6.60
N LEU A 288 10.28 -22.88 5.53
CA LEU A 288 9.19 -22.66 4.58
C LEU A 288 9.23 -23.65 3.41
N ASP A 289 10.02 -24.74 3.54
CA ASP A 289 10.11 -25.75 2.49
C ASP A 289 8.82 -26.59 2.40
N MET A 290 8.45 -26.93 1.19
CA MET A 290 7.35 -27.87 0.91
C MET A 290 7.80 -29.33 0.88
N ASN A 291 9.11 -29.57 0.62
CA ASN A 291 9.72 -30.91 0.59
C ASN A 291 10.54 -31.15 1.86
N ARG A 292 9.95 -31.90 2.81
CA ARG A 292 10.59 -32.22 4.08
C ARG A 292 11.83 -33.11 3.94
N GLU A 293 11.89 -33.99 2.95
CA GLU A 293 13.03 -34.90 2.76
C GLU A 293 14.27 -34.16 2.19
N ALA A 294 14.03 -33.26 1.22
CA ALA A 294 15.09 -32.39 0.73
C ALA A 294 15.64 -31.47 1.85
N LEU A 295 14.75 -30.97 2.68
CA LEU A 295 15.14 -30.18 3.86
C LEU A 295 15.97 -31.03 4.87
N ARG A 296 15.57 -32.28 5.17
CA ARG A 296 16.32 -33.16 6.06
C ARG A 296 17.75 -33.37 5.56
N THR A 297 17.89 -33.66 4.27
CA THR A 297 19.19 -33.81 3.63
C THR A 297 20.05 -32.56 3.75
N SER A 298 19.48 -31.38 3.49
CA SER A 298 20.19 -30.10 3.63
C SER A 298 20.69 -29.86 5.06
N ILE A 299 19.81 -30.07 6.05
CA ILE A 299 20.11 -29.90 7.48
C ILE A 299 21.22 -30.83 7.95
N GLN A 300 21.18 -32.11 7.51
CA GLN A 300 22.20 -33.08 7.82
C GLN A 300 23.57 -32.70 7.21
N ASN A 301 23.58 -32.31 5.94
CA ASN A 301 24.79 -31.88 5.23
C ASN A 301 25.46 -30.66 5.91
N ASP A 302 24.64 -29.71 6.41
CA ASP A 302 25.16 -28.51 7.08
C ASP A 302 25.37 -28.73 8.60
N SER A 303 25.10 -29.93 9.11
CA SER A 303 25.20 -30.31 10.54
C SER A 303 24.44 -29.31 11.43
N ILE A 304 23.20 -29.00 11.09
CA ILE A 304 22.31 -28.19 11.90
C ILE A 304 21.64 -29.08 12.93
N THR A 305 21.88 -28.81 14.21
CA THR A 305 21.39 -29.60 15.37
C THR A 305 20.26 -28.94 16.13
N TYR A 306 19.84 -27.75 15.73
CA TYR A 306 18.74 -27.02 16.35
C TYR A 306 17.39 -27.68 16.05
N PRO A 307 16.36 -27.46 16.89
CA PRO A 307 14.99 -27.84 16.55
C PRO A 307 14.57 -27.20 15.22
N VAL A 308 14.15 -28.01 14.26
CA VAL A 308 13.69 -27.56 12.94
C VAL A 308 12.21 -27.91 12.79
N VAL A 309 11.39 -26.90 12.52
CA VAL A 309 9.96 -27.00 12.26
C VAL A 309 9.72 -26.81 10.78
N CYS A 310 8.91 -27.70 10.18
CA CYS A 310 8.47 -27.58 8.79
C CYS A 310 7.12 -28.27 8.64
N ASP A 311 6.08 -27.51 8.34
CA ASP A 311 4.74 -28.04 8.09
C ASP A 311 4.42 -28.25 6.61
N ALA A 312 5.36 -27.90 5.73
CA ALA A 312 5.25 -27.99 4.27
C ALA A 312 4.17 -27.07 3.67
N GLN A 313 3.85 -25.94 4.32
CA GLN A 313 2.84 -24.98 3.85
C GLN A 313 3.45 -23.63 3.39
N ALA A 314 4.77 -23.51 3.36
CA ALA A 314 5.48 -22.28 2.98
C ALA A 314 4.93 -21.05 3.73
N PHE A 315 4.59 -19.97 3.03
CA PHE A 315 4.00 -18.78 3.65
C PHE A 315 2.56 -18.98 4.16
N ASN A 316 1.88 -20.07 3.80
CA ASN A 316 0.57 -20.42 4.34
C ASN A 316 0.65 -21.13 5.71
N SER A 317 1.85 -21.42 6.20
CA SER A 317 2.08 -21.98 7.53
C SER A 317 1.42 -21.11 8.61
N PRO A 318 0.55 -21.66 9.48
CA PRO A 318 -0.05 -20.92 10.59
C PRO A 318 0.99 -20.32 11.53
N LEU A 319 2.16 -20.95 11.67
CA LEU A 319 3.25 -20.43 12.48
C LEU A 319 3.91 -19.22 11.83
N VAL A 320 4.20 -19.28 10.52
CA VAL A 320 4.77 -18.18 9.74
C VAL A 320 3.85 -16.97 9.74
N GLN A 321 2.54 -17.19 9.52
CA GLN A 321 1.53 -16.15 9.58
C GLN A 321 1.40 -15.53 10.99
N LYS A 322 1.41 -16.37 12.04
CA LYS A 322 1.35 -15.91 13.42
C LYS A 322 2.49 -14.97 13.79
N PHE A 323 3.69 -15.21 13.27
CA PHE A 323 4.86 -14.36 13.47
C PHE A 323 4.91 -13.16 12.51
N GLY A 324 4.02 -13.08 11.53
CA GLY A 324 3.99 -12.00 10.54
C GLY A 324 5.26 -11.98 9.70
N ILE A 325 5.70 -13.15 9.23
CA ILE A 325 6.89 -13.28 8.38
C ILE A 325 6.49 -13.20 6.92
N HIS A 326 7.09 -12.28 6.20
CA HIS A 326 6.75 -11.98 4.80
C HIS A 326 7.87 -12.31 3.80
N TYR A 327 9.07 -12.58 4.30
CA TYR A 327 10.23 -12.98 3.47
C TYR A 327 11.20 -13.85 4.25
N VAL A 328 12.03 -14.58 3.53
CA VAL A 328 13.12 -15.39 4.05
C VAL A 328 14.40 -15.11 3.25
N PRO A 329 15.57 -15.21 3.86
CA PRO A 329 15.78 -15.54 5.28
C PRO A 329 15.50 -14.37 6.22
N SER A 330 15.04 -14.67 7.43
CA SER A 330 14.75 -13.68 8.46
C SER A 330 15.02 -14.24 9.84
N LEU A 331 15.59 -13.43 10.74
CA LEU A 331 15.78 -13.77 12.15
C LEU A 331 14.83 -12.92 13.01
N LEU A 332 14.29 -13.58 14.03
CA LEU A 332 13.57 -12.99 15.14
C LEU A 332 14.35 -13.26 16.43
N LEU A 333 14.81 -12.22 17.12
CA LEU A 333 15.55 -12.31 18.37
C LEU A 333 14.63 -12.00 19.55
N VAL A 334 14.72 -12.82 20.58
CA VAL A 334 13.88 -12.75 21.79
C VAL A 334 14.77 -12.82 23.03
N ASN A 335 14.51 -12.01 24.03
CA ASN A 335 15.26 -12.04 25.27
C ASN A 335 14.77 -13.16 26.23
N ALA A 336 15.49 -13.38 27.32
CA ALA A 336 15.18 -14.39 28.33
C ALA A 336 13.81 -14.15 29.02
N GLN A 337 13.27 -12.93 28.96
CA GLN A 337 11.94 -12.57 29.47
C GLN A 337 10.81 -12.84 28.46
N GLY A 338 11.15 -13.37 27.27
CA GLY A 338 10.18 -13.65 26.22
C GLY A 338 9.70 -12.41 25.47
N ARG A 339 10.49 -11.33 25.43
CA ARG A 339 10.20 -10.14 24.62
C ARG A 339 11.04 -10.10 23.36
N ILE A 340 10.43 -9.70 22.27
CA ILE A 340 11.10 -9.54 20.97
C ILE A 340 12.09 -8.38 21.05
N LEU A 341 13.36 -8.66 20.81
CA LEU A 341 14.46 -7.70 20.81
C LEU A 341 14.67 -7.07 19.43
N GLN A 342 14.54 -7.88 18.40
CA GLN A 342 14.75 -7.48 17.02
C GLN A 342 14.05 -8.46 16.09
N ARG A 343 13.53 -7.96 14.99
CA ARG A 343 12.92 -8.80 13.94
C ARG A 343 13.43 -8.40 12.56
N ASP A 344 13.13 -9.25 11.58
CA ASP A 344 13.42 -9.01 10.17
C ASP A 344 14.92 -8.80 9.87
N VAL A 345 15.75 -9.46 10.65
CA VAL A 345 17.21 -9.41 10.47
C VAL A 345 17.62 -10.43 9.40
N THR A 346 18.25 -9.94 8.34
CA THR A 346 18.67 -10.77 7.19
C THR A 346 20.14 -11.22 7.26
N LYS A 347 20.93 -10.57 8.11
CA LYS A 347 22.34 -10.90 8.33
C LYS A 347 22.67 -11.05 9.80
N VAL A 348 23.44 -12.06 10.14
CA VAL A 348 23.80 -12.37 11.54
C VAL A 348 24.57 -11.24 12.22
N ASP A 349 25.39 -10.50 11.46
CA ASP A 349 26.20 -9.41 12.00
C ASP A 349 25.37 -8.14 12.30
N GLU A 350 24.19 -8.00 11.72
CA GLU A 350 23.24 -6.92 11.99
C GLU A 350 22.39 -7.19 13.25
N ALA A 351 22.45 -8.42 13.80
CA ALA A 351 21.66 -8.82 14.96
C ALA A 351 22.25 -8.29 16.27
N ARG A 352 21.37 -7.77 17.12
CA ARG A 352 21.71 -7.22 18.45
C ARG A 352 21.86 -8.31 19.51
N TRP A 353 22.98 -9.04 19.48
CA TRP A 353 23.30 -10.16 20.39
C TRP A 353 23.55 -9.75 21.85
N TRP A 354 23.77 -8.47 22.11
CA TRP A 354 24.29 -7.91 23.38
C TRP A 354 23.24 -7.23 24.26
N CYS A 355 21.99 -7.16 23.82
CA CYS A 355 20.95 -6.50 24.60
C CYS A 355 20.65 -7.25 25.89
N SER A 356 21.52 -7.02 26.91
CA SER A 356 21.25 -7.35 28.29
C SER A 356 20.26 -6.31 28.87
N ASN A 357 19.21 -6.78 29.53
CA ASN A 357 18.37 -6.22 30.61
C ASN A 357 18.18 -4.69 30.79
N THR A 358 18.62 -3.83 29.90
CA THR A 358 18.34 -2.40 29.97
C THR A 358 16.99 -2.14 29.29
N LEU A 359 16.09 -1.52 30.03
CA LEU A 359 14.83 -0.97 29.52
C LEU A 359 15.09 -0.26 28.19
N TYR A 360 14.41 -0.71 27.13
CA TYR A 360 14.45 -0.09 25.83
C TYR A 360 13.92 1.34 25.95
N LEU A 361 14.81 2.31 26.06
CA LEU A 361 14.49 3.70 25.77
C LEU A 361 14.53 3.82 24.23
N PRO A 362 13.44 4.21 23.60
CA PRO A 362 13.44 4.41 22.15
C PRO A 362 14.50 5.45 21.78
N PRO A 363 15.19 5.32 20.64
CA PRO A 363 16.34 6.15 20.24
C PRO A 363 16.06 7.65 20.04
N TYR A 364 14.86 8.11 20.32
CA TYR A 364 14.41 9.49 20.13
C TYR A 364 14.70 10.44 21.31
N LEU A 365 15.32 9.98 22.41
CA LEU A 365 15.60 10.81 23.57
C LEU A 365 17.08 11.27 23.69
N ASN A 366 17.94 10.95 22.72
CA ASN A 366 19.34 11.36 22.73
C ASN A 366 19.64 12.37 21.62
N HIS A 367 18.93 13.48 21.56
CA HIS A 367 19.42 14.70 20.91
C HIS A 367 19.01 15.90 21.77
N HIS A 368 19.94 16.29 22.62
CA HIS A 368 20.07 17.66 23.11
C HIS A 368 20.88 18.47 22.08
#